data_eb0445e27acc7facdb4cca3b50a4c084
#
_entry.id   eb0445e27acc7facdb4cca3b50a4c084
#
_cell.length_a   1.000
_cell.length_b   1.000
_cell.length_c   1.000
_cell.angle_alpha   90.00
_cell.angle_beta   90.00
_cell.angle_gamma   90.00
#
_symmetry.space_group_name_H-M   'P 1'
#
loop_
_entity.id
_entity.type
_entity.pdbx_description
1 polymer ?
#
loop_
_entity_poly.entity_id
_entity_poly.type
_entity_poly.pdbx_seq_one_letter_code
_entity_poly.pdbx_strand_id
1 'polypeptide(L)'
;DPVSAQVPFNGSDGLAMADLDLDGFIDIVSVHESDSGYDSAIHDAALKVPLEGHVRIAFATADPKIWTNITLAEGSEVAAPEDVAIGDVNGDTYPDVLVAAELGHLIYLQNPGSEARSEPWPRRILPMTQNQGSYLRVFFADFNNDGQLEATTANKGAQRPGPKDYARSTPVSLLQVKGDPLASDGWA
;
A
#
# COMPACT_ATOMS: atom_id res chain seq x y z
N ASP A 1 -18.41 1.37 16.04
CA ASP A 1 -17.13 1.61 15.41
C ASP A 1 -17.33 2.48 14.16
N PRO A 2 -16.94 3.76 14.19
CA PRO A 2 -17.19 4.68 13.08
C PRO A 2 -16.39 4.33 11.82
N VAL A 3 -15.32 3.56 11.92
CA VAL A 3 -14.52 3.11 10.76
C VAL A 3 -15.16 1.87 10.14
N SER A 4 -15.56 0.90 10.93
CA SER A 4 -16.13 -0.36 10.43
C SER A 4 -17.58 -0.21 9.93
N ALA A 5 -18.35 0.74 10.48
CA ALA A 5 -19.75 0.91 10.11
C ALA A 5 -19.96 1.46 8.67
N GLN A 6 -18.91 1.99 8.05
CA GLN A 6 -19.00 2.60 6.71
C GLN A 6 -18.29 1.82 5.62
N VAL A 7 -17.64 0.72 5.96
CA VAL A 7 -16.91 -0.11 5.01
C VAL A 7 -17.57 -1.48 4.90
N PRO A 8 -18.40 -1.71 3.90
CA PRO A 8 -19.09 -2.99 3.72
C PRO A 8 -18.17 -4.08 3.15
N PHE A 9 -16.85 -3.92 3.24
CA PHE A 9 -15.88 -4.84 2.66
C PHE A 9 -15.29 -5.75 3.73
N ASN A 10 -15.27 -7.01 3.43
CA ASN A 10 -14.61 -8.03 4.22
C ASN A 10 -13.13 -8.10 3.82
N GLY A 11 -12.25 -8.38 4.76
CA GLY A 11 -10.82 -8.57 4.49
C GLY A 11 -10.02 -7.28 4.58
N SER A 12 -9.63 -6.88 5.78
CA SER A 12 -8.60 -5.88 6.02
C SER A 12 -7.32 -6.63 6.38
N ASP A 13 -6.26 -6.49 5.57
CA ASP A 13 -5.03 -7.24 5.71
C ASP A 13 -3.90 -6.42 6.31
N GLY A 14 -3.65 -5.24 5.77
CA GLY A 14 -2.62 -4.33 6.25
C GLY A 14 -3.19 -3.07 6.91
N LEU A 15 -2.46 -2.57 7.92
CA LEU A 15 -2.81 -1.36 8.63
C LEU A 15 -1.55 -0.63 9.08
N ALA A 16 -1.51 0.69 8.86
CA ALA A 16 -0.47 1.57 9.37
C ALA A 16 -1.09 2.85 9.93
N MET A 17 -0.35 3.53 10.78
CA MET A 17 -0.84 4.72 11.50
C MET A 17 0.23 5.80 11.51
N ALA A 18 -0.18 7.03 11.23
CA ALA A 18 0.63 8.24 11.35
C ALA A 18 -0.29 9.47 11.41
N ASP A 19 0.26 10.60 11.80
CA ASP A 19 -0.38 11.90 11.61
C ASP A 19 -0.10 12.35 10.17
N LEU A 20 -1.05 12.10 9.27
CA LEU A 20 -0.84 12.26 7.82
C LEU A 20 -1.04 13.70 7.34
N ASP A 21 -1.84 14.49 8.04
CA ASP A 21 -2.09 15.89 7.69
C ASP A 21 -1.50 16.89 8.70
N LEU A 22 -0.71 16.36 9.66
CA LEU A 22 0.02 17.12 10.68
C LEU A 22 -0.89 17.96 11.59
N ASP A 23 -2.10 17.45 11.85
CA ASP A 23 -3.06 18.10 12.75
C ASP A 23 -2.89 17.71 14.22
N GLY A 24 -1.99 16.76 14.51
CA GLY A 24 -1.67 16.25 15.84
C GLY A 24 -2.49 15.03 16.26
N PHE A 25 -3.37 14.51 15.41
CA PHE A 25 -4.10 13.27 15.65
C PHE A 25 -3.60 12.15 14.74
N ILE A 26 -3.59 10.94 15.27
CA ILE A 26 -3.10 9.78 14.52
C ILE A 26 -4.20 9.24 13.62
N ASP A 27 -3.91 9.22 12.32
CA ASP A 27 -4.74 8.68 11.27
C ASP A 27 -4.45 7.20 11.03
N ILE A 28 -5.36 6.54 10.33
CA ILE A 28 -5.26 5.12 10.01
C ILE A 28 -5.31 4.94 8.49
N VAL A 29 -4.27 4.33 7.94
CA VAL A 29 -4.31 3.78 6.58
C VAL A 29 -4.63 2.30 6.68
N SER A 30 -5.59 1.84 5.90
CA SER A 30 -5.95 0.43 5.81
C SER A 30 -6.02 -0.03 4.37
N VAL A 31 -5.57 -1.25 4.13
CA VAL A 31 -5.68 -1.92 2.84
C VAL A 31 -6.62 -3.11 2.96
N HIS A 32 -7.42 -3.31 1.94
CA HIS A 32 -8.46 -4.32 1.93
C HIS A 32 -8.35 -5.12 0.63
N GLU A 33 -8.20 -6.42 0.77
CA GLU A 33 -8.42 -7.32 -0.35
C GLU A 33 -9.81 -7.12 -0.94
N SER A 34 -9.99 -7.59 -2.13
CA SER A 34 -11.26 -7.42 -2.80
C SER A 34 -12.41 -8.01 -1.99
N ASP A 35 -13.46 -7.37 -2.13
CA ASP A 35 -14.82 -7.60 -1.81
C ASP A 35 -15.32 -9.07 -1.90
N SER A 36 -16.60 -9.21 -1.99
CA SER A 36 -17.39 -10.46 -2.03
C SER A 36 -16.96 -11.53 -3.06
N GLY A 37 -15.99 -11.26 -3.90
CA GLY A 37 -15.45 -12.22 -4.88
C GLY A 37 -14.19 -12.95 -4.39
N TYR A 38 -13.56 -12.50 -3.31
CA TYR A 38 -12.37 -13.14 -2.78
C TYR A 38 -12.74 -14.24 -1.76
N ASP A 39 -12.68 -15.46 -2.19
CA ASP A 39 -12.65 -16.62 -1.31
C ASP A 39 -11.35 -17.40 -1.57
N SER A 40 -10.44 -17.34 -0.61
CA SER A 40 -9.15 -18.02 -0.70
C SER A 40 -9.27 -19.55 -0.88
N ALA A 41 -10.40 -20.15 -0.52
CA ALA A 41 -10.65 -21.57 -0.71
C ALA A 41 -11.03 -21.92 -2.15
N ILE A 42 -11.59 -20.97 -2.90
CA ILE A 42 -12.01 -21.13 -4.31
C ILE A 42 -11.18 -20.30 -5.28
N HIS A 43 -10.20 -19.57 -4.79
CA HIS A 43 -9.28 -18.78 -5.62
C HIS A 43 -8.36 -19.72 -6.38
N ASP A 44 -8.88 -20.25 -7.45
CA ASP A 44 -8.13 -20.98 -8.44
C ASP A 44 -7.74 -20.00 -9.57
N ALA A 45 -6.58 -20.22 -10.19
CA ALA A 45 -6.11 -19.50 -11.36
C ALA A 45 -7.12 -19.55 -12.55
N ALA A 46 -8.14 -20.39 -12.46
CA ALA A 46 -9.26 -20.48 -13.39
C ALA A 46 -10.35 -19.42 -13.14
N LEU A 47 -10.41 -18.79 -11.97
CA LEU A 47 -11.40 -17.76 -11.71
C LEU A 47 -10.97 -16.46 -12.39
N LYS A 48 -11.70 -16.12 -13.43
CA LYS A 48 -11.56 -14.86 -14.19
C LYS A 48 -12.24 -13.68 -13.46
N VAL A 49 -12.18 -13.64 -12.16
CA VAL A 49 -12.68 -12.51 -11.39
C VAL A 49 -11.58 -11.47 -11.33
N PRO A 50 -11.82 -10.22 -11.71
CA PRO A 50 -10.85 -9.16 -11.52
C PRO A 50 -10.52 -9.10 -10.03
N LEU A 51 -9.25 -9.21 -9.72
CA LEU A 51 -8.79 -8.99 -8.36
C LEU A 51 -8.73 -7.50 -8.16
N GLU A 52 -9.52 -7.05 -7.24
CA GLU A 52 -9.68 -5.65 -6.89
C GLU A 52 -9.26 -5.47 -5.43
N GLY A 53 -9.06 -4.28 -5.00
CA GLY A 53 -8.74 -3.94 -3.64
C GLY A 53 -9.00 -2.48 -3.36
N HIS A 54 -8.77 -2.07 -2.12
CA HIS A 54 -8.96 -0.69 -1.69
C HIS A 54 -7.84 -0.26 -0.75
N VAL A 55 -7.40 0.98 -0.90
CA VAL A 55 -6.56 1.69 0.05
C VAL A 55 -7.36 2.84 0.61
N ARG A 56 -7.52 2.89 1.92
CA ARG A 56 -8.35 3.88 2.60
C ARG A 56 -7.59 4.59 3.70
N ILE A 57 -7.96 5.85 3.92
CA ILE A 57 -7.54 6.60 5.11
C ILE A 57 -8.79 6.93 5.93
N ALA A 58 -8.68 6.74 7.23
CA ALA A 58 -9.54 7.33 8.22
C ALA A 58 -8.75 8.42 8.94
N PHE A 59 -9.05 9.68 8.64
CA PHE A 59 -8.47 10.83 9.32
C PHE A 59 -9.16 11.03 10.66
N ALA A 60 -8.38 11.09 11.71
CA ALA A 60 -8.85 11.37 13.06
C ALA A 60 -9.27 12.83 13.24
N THR A 61 -9.94 13.10 14.32
CA THR A 61 -10.28 14.46 14.76
C THR A 61 -10.17 14.55 16.28
N ALA A 62 -10.27 15.75 16.82
CA ALA A 62 -10.31 15.97 18.27
C ALA A 62 -11.45 15.21 18.99
N ASP A 63 -12.53 14.87 18.28
CA ASP A 63 -13.57 13.97 18.77
C ASP A 63 -13.29 12.53 18.28
N PRO A 64 -12.91 11.59 19.17
CA PRO A 64 -12.57 10.23 18.78
C PRO A 64 -13.73 9.43 18.15
N LYS A 65 -14.91 9.99 18.13
CA LYS A 65 -16.10 9.40 17.48
C LYS A 65 -16.30 9.90 16.04
N ILE A 66 -15.54 10.90 15.62
CA ILE A 66 -15.69 11.53 14.30
C ILE A 66 -14.43 11.29 13.49
N TRP A 67 -14.59 10.62 12.35
CA TRP A 67 -13.53 10.30 11.40
C TRP A 67 -13.93 10.74 10.01
N THR A 68 -12.98 11.28 9.24
CA THR A 68 -13.18 11.54 7.82
C THR A 68 -12.51 10.42 7.02
N ASN A 69 -13.32 9.72 6.23
CA ASN A 69 -12.81 8.58 5.44
C ASN A 69 -12.68 8.97 3.98
N ILE A 70 -11.53 8.66 3.39
CA ILE A 70 -11.29 8.78 1.95
C ILE A 70 -10.77 7.46 1.38
N THR A 71 -11.01 7.23 0.09
CA THR A 71 -10.39 6.14 -0.67
C THR A 71 -9.25 6.73 -1.49
N LEU A 72 -8.03 6.24 -1.26
CA LEU A 72 -6.83 6.69 -1.99
C LEU A 72 -6.70 6.01 -3.34
N ALA A 73 -6.95 4.70 -3.38
CA ALA A 73 -6.87 3.89 -4.58
C ALA A 73 -7.86 2.74 -4.48
N GLU A 74 -8.37 2.26 -5.61
CA GLU A 74 -9.32 1.16 -5.66
C GLU A 74 -9.22 0.39 -6.99
N GLY A 75 -9.81 -0.80 -7.01
CA GLY A 75 -9.90 -1.62 -8.20
C GLY A 75 -8.60 -2.36 -8.52
N SER A 76 -8.39 -2.63 -9.80
CA SER A 76 -7.27 -3.46 -10.28
C SER A 76 -5.88 -2.83 -10.13
N GLU A 77 -5.79 -1.55 -9.86
CA GLU A 77 -4.49 -0.91 -9.60
C GLU A 77 -3.91 -1.28 -8.24
N VAL A 78 -4.75 -1.76 -7.34
CA VAL A 78 -4.39 -2.23 -6.00
C VAL A 78 -4.92 -3.65 -5.76
N ALA A 79 -4.69 -4.53 -6.70
CA ALA A 79 -5.20 -5.89 -6.69
C ALA A 79 -4.67 -6.69 -5.49
N ALA A 80 -5.56 -7.09 -4.60
CA ALA A 80 -5.28 -7.80 -3.36
C ALA A 80 -4.16 -7.13 -2.53
N PRO A 81 -4.35 -5.92 -2.02
CA PRO A 81 -3.34 -5.24 -1.23
C PRO A 81 -3.22 -5.88 0.16
N GLU A 82 -2.00 -6.27 0.53
CA GLU A 82 -1.67 -7.05 1.72
C GLU A 82 -1.06 -6.22 2.85
N ASP A 83 -0.31 -5.17 2.48
CA ASP A 83 0.45 -4.41 3.47
C ASP A 83 0.67 -2.98 3.04
N VAL A 84 0.95 -2.12 4.02
CA VAL A 84 1.13 -0.69 3.81
C VAL A 84 2.23 -0.14 4.71
N ALA A 85 3.10 0.69 4.15
CA ALA A 85 4.10 1.46 4.87
C ALA A 85 3.80 2.96 4.74
N ILE A 86 4.12 3.71 5.79
CA ILE A 86 3.97 5.16 5.85
C ILE A 86 5.33 5.80 6.16
N GLY A 87 5.69 6.86 5.44
CA GLY A 87 6.90 7.63 5.69
C GLY A 87 7.06 8.79 4.72
N ASP A 88 7.75 9.82 5.14
CA ASP A 88 8.11 10.96 4.28
C ASP A 88 9.23 10.52 3.33
N VAL A 89 8.86 10.19 2.11
CA VAL A 89 9.78 9.63 1.10
C VAL A 89 10.38 10.72 0.20
N ASN A 90 9.61 11.78 -0.02
CA ASN A 90 10.00 12.89 -0.89
C ASN A 90 10.68 14.05 -0.15
N GLY A 91 10.71 14.03 1.20
CA GLY A 91 11.34 15.04 2.04
C GLY A 91 10.51 16.32 2.24
N ASP A 92 9.19 16.25 2.03
CA ASP A 92 8.29 17.40 2.16
C ASP A 92 7.65 17.53 3.56
N THR A 93 7.97 16.62 4.47
CA THR A 93 7.47 16.47 5.83
C THR A 93 6.13 15.75 5.98
N TYR A 94 5.33 15.65 4.93
CA TYR A 94 4.08 14.91 4.98
C TYR A 94 4.32 13.43 4.69
N PRO A 95 3.83 12.52 5.53
CA PRO A 95 4.08 11.10 5.31
C PRO A 95 3.33 10.57 4.08
N ASP A 96 4.07 9.91 3.20
CA ASP A 96 3.57 9.21 2.02
C ASP A 96 3.15 7.78 2.34
N VAL A 97 2.51 7.13 1.39
CA VAL A 97 2.03 5.75 1.52
C VAL A 97 2.62 4.86 0.43
N LEU A 98 3.13 3.69 0.81
CA LEU A 98 3.53 2.63 -0.12
C LEU A 98 2.76 1.36 0.20
N VAL A 99 2.10 0.80 -0.81
CA VAL A 99 1.24 -0.38 -0.67
C VAL A 99 1.86 -1.57 -1.40
N ALA A 100 1.84 -2.72 -0.76
CA ALA A 100 2.20 -4.00 -1.35
C ALA A 100 0.93 -4.74 -1.80
N ALA A 101 0.81 -4.99 -3.11
CA ALA A 101 -0.31 -5.73 -3.69
C ALA A 101 0.11 -7.17 -4.03
N GLU A 102 -0.57 -8.14 -3.45
CA GLU A 102 -0.23 -9.58 -3.59
C GLU A 102 -0.23 -10.03 -5.05
N LEU A 103 -1.12 -9.50 -5.85
CA LEU A 103 -1.29 -9.96 -7.23
C LEU A 103 -0.73 -9.01 -8.27
N GLY A 104 0.16 -8.13 -7.84
CA GLY A 104 0.58 -7.13 -8.78
C GLY A 104 1.95 -6.54 -8.55
N HIS A 105 2.02 -5.57 -7.70
CA HIS A 105 3.12 -4.62 -7.70
C HIS A 105 3.13 -3.83 -6.39
N LEU A 106 4.09 -2.93 -6.26
CA LEU A 106 4.03 -1.85 -5.28
C LEU A 106 3.43 -0.60 -5.92
N ILE A 107 2.61 0.12 -5.16
CA ILE A 107 2.09 1.42 -5.56
C ILE A 107 2.45 2.46 -4.51
N TYR A 108 3.10 3.53 -4.97
CA TYR A 108 3.42 4.71 -4.18
C TYR A 108 2.32 5.75 -4.33
N LEU A 109 1.88 6.32 -3.22
CA LEU A 109 0.88 7.37 -3.16
C LEU A 109 1.49 8.55 -2.40
N GLN A 110 1.69 9.65 -3.09
CA GLN A 110 2.27 10.86 -2.52
C GLN A 110 1.22 11.66 -1.78
N ASN A 111 1.54 12.03 -0.56
CA ASN A 111 0.69 12.90 0.23
C ASN A 111 0.66 14.31 -0.37
N PRO A 112 -0.50 14.89 -0.68
CA PRO A 112 -0.60 16.26 -1.19
C PRO A 112 -0.50 17.34 -0.09
N GLY A 113 -0.01 16.99 1.09
CA GLY A 113 0.22 17.93 2.18
C GLY A 113 -1.08 18.42 2.83
N SER A 114 -1.24 19.72 2.95
CA SER A 114 -2.42 20.35 3.57
C SER A 114 -3.75 19.96 2.90
N GLU A 115 -3.70 19.45 1.70
CA GLU A 115 -4.88 19.03 0.92
C GLU A 115 -5.17 17.51 1.05
N ALA A 116 -4.49 16.83 1.97
CA ALA A 116 -4.57 15.37 2.12
C ALA A 116 -6.00 14.82 2.30
N ARG A 117 -6.90 15.63 2.89
CA ARG A 117 -8.30 15.25 3.11
C ARG A 117 -9.24 15.55 1.92
N SER A 118 -8.82 16.36 0.96
CA SER A 118 -9.71 16.92 -0.08
C SER A 118 -9.28 16.63 -1.50
N GLU A 119 -7.99 16.47 -1.75
CA GLU A 119 -7.46 16.25 -3.09
C GLU A 119 -7.06 14.79 -3.32
N PRO A 120 -7.17 14.30 -4.56
CA PRO A 120 -6.65 12.98 -4.92
C PRO A 120 -5.14 12.92 -4.70
N TRP A 121 -4.67 11.85 -4.06
CA TRP A 121 -3.24 11.64 -3.89
C TRP A 121 -2.59 11.23 -5.22
N PRO A 122 -1.59 11.98 -5.71
CA PRO A 122 -0.77 11.57 -6.84
C PRO A 122 -0.14 10.19 -6.57
N ARG A 123 -0.09 9.33 -7.58
CA ARG A 123 0.36 7.96 -7.36
C ARG A 123 1.10 7.36 -8.53
N ARG A 124 1.95 6.39 -8.22
CA ARG A 124 2.77 5.67 -9.20
C ARG A 124 2.85 4.19 -8.85
N ILE A 125 2.46 3.33 -9.77
CA ILE A 125 2.86 1.93 -9.74
C ILE A 125 4.36 1.87 -10.04
N LEU A 126 5.14 1.20 -9.18
CA LEU A 126 6.58 1.08 -9.36
C LEU A 126 6.90 0.12 -10.50
N PRO A 127 7.45 0.59 -11.64
CA PRO A 127 7.56 -0.22 -12.85
C PRO A 127 8.39 -1.49 -12.67
N MET A 128 9.45 -1.44 -11.83
CA MET A 128 10.32 -2.57 -11.58
C MET A 128 9.65 -3.70 -10.79
N THR A 129 8.48 -3.43 -10.21
CA THR A 129 7.75 -4.44 -9.43
C THR A 129 6.65 -5.13 -10.23
N GLN A 130 6.30 -4.61 -11.40
CA GLN A 130 5.24 -5.16 -12.22
C GLN A 130 5.63 -6.53 -12.81
N ASN A 131 4.73 -7.50 -12.70
CA ASN A 131 4.91 -8.86 -13.22
C ASN A 131 6.12 -9.61 -12.60
N GLN A 132 6.57 -9.20 -11.42
CA GLN A 132 7.71 -9.84 -10.72
C GLN A 132 7.27 -10.85 -9.67
N GLY A 133 5.98 -11.03 -9.47
CA GLY A 133 5.42 -11.96 -8.48
C GLY A 133 4.44 -11.28 -7.54
N SER A 134 4.48 -11.65 -6.31
CA SER A 134 3.48 -11.36 -5.29
C SER A 134 4.14 -10.65 -4.11
N TYR A 135 3.70 -9.45 -3.79
CA TYR A 135 4.27 -8.62 -2.73
C TYR A 135 3.39 -8.68 -1.49
N LEU A 136 3.96 -9.16 -0.36
CA LEU A 136 3.21 -9.39 0.87
C LEU A 136 3.54 -8.39 1.98
N ARG A 137 4.73 -7.82 1.98
CA ARG A 137 5.17 -6.91 3.03
C ARG A 137 6.00 -5.79 2.46
N VAL A 138 5.85 -4.62 3.06
CA VAL A 138 6.62 -3.44 2.73
C VAL A 138 6.92 -2.63 3.98
N PHE A 139 8.13 -2.07 4.05
CA PHE A 139 8.58 -1.22 5.16
C PHE A 139 9.40 -0.06 4.64
N PHE A 140 9.34 1.05 5.36
CA PHE A 140 10.29 2.14 5.18
C PHE A 140 11.30 2.16 6.34
N ALA A 141 12.56 2.37 6.01
CA ALA A 141 13.61 2.67 6.98
C ALA A 141 14.78 3.39 6.27
N ASP A 142 15.51 4.19 7.02
CA ASP A 142 16.80 4.71 6.59
C ASP A 142 17.88 3.65 6.85
N PHE A 143 18.13 2.78 5.86
CA PHE A 143 19.05 1.65 6.01
C PHE A 143 20.51 2.05 5.92
N ASN A 144 20.81 3.16 5.30
CA ASN A 144 22.18 3.63 5.06
C ASN A 144 22.57 4.81 5.95
N ASN A 145 21.65 5.34 6.77
CA ASN A 145 21.79 6.49 7.65
C ASN A 145 22.15 7.79 6.92
N ASP A 146 21.57 8.01 5.73
CA ASP A 146 21.72 9.25 4.97
C ASP A 146 20.59 10.26 5.21
N GLY A 147 19.60 9.90 6.01
CA GLY A 147 18.43 10.70 6.35
C GLY A 147 17.27 10.58 5.35
N GLN A 148 17.39 9.72 4.34
CA GLN A 148 16.30 9.40 3.42
C GLN A 148 15.75 8.00 3.71
N LEU A 149 14.48 7.80 3.40
CA LEU A 149 13.87 6.49 3.59
C LEU A 149 14.04 5.63 2.33
N GLU A 150 14.49 4.41 2.54
CA GLU A 150 14.39 3.34 1.57
C GLU A 150 13.18 2.48 1.85
N ALA A 151 12.65 1.83 0.80
CA ALA A 151 11.64 0.80 0.95
C ALA A 151 12.29 -0.59 0.88
N THR A 152 11.90 -1.48 1.80
CA THR A 152 12.19 -2.90 1.66
C THR A 152 10.91 -3.69 1.50
N THR A 153 10.95 -4.72 0.67
CA THR A 153 9.80 -5.56 0.37
C THR A 153 10.20 -7.01 0.20
N ALA A 154 9.25 -7.91 0.48
CA ALA A 154 9.40 -9.32 0.25
C ALA A 154 8.43 -9.80 -0.84
N ASN A 155 8.96 -10.54 -1.81
CA ASN A 155 8.21 -11.09 -2.92
C ASN A 155 8.20 -12.62 -2.83
N LYS A 156 7.03 -13.24 -2.80
CA LYS A 156 6.91 -14.71 -2.73
C LYS A 156 6.93 -15.41 -4.10
N GLY A 157 7.13 -14.68 -5.19
CA GLY A 157 7.29 -15.21 -6.54
C GLY A 157 5.97 -15.63 -7.22
N ALA A 158 4.99 -16.10 -6.47
CA ALA A 158 3.65 -16.46 -6.97
C ALA A 158 2.63 -16.43 -5.84
N GLN A 159 1.37 -16.23 -6.14
CA GLN A 159 0.30 -16.22 -5.15
C GLN A 159 0.19 -17.57 -4.41
N ARG A 160 0.30 -18.68 -5.15
CA ARG A 160 0.35 -20.03 -4.59
C ARG A 160 1.65 -20.71 -5.03
N PRO A 161 2.75 -20.48 -4.30
CA PRO A 161 4.03 -21.04 -4.69
C PRO A 161 4.00 -22.57 -4.60
N GLY A 162 4.40 -23.19 -5.70
CA GLY A 162 4.64 -24.64 -5.75
C GLY A 162 6.11 -24.97 -5.42
N PRO A 163 6.47 -26.24 -5.39
CA PRO A 163 7.86 -26.67 -5.06
C PRO A 163 8.95 -26.01 -5.91
N LYS A 164 8.63 -25.65 -7.15
CA LYS A 164 9.56 -24.95 -8.04
C LYS A 164 9.75 -23.49 -7.66
N ASP A 165 8.75 -22.87 -7.08
CA ASP A 165 8.79 -21.46 -6.67
C ASP A 165 9.60 -21.29 -5.39
N TYR A 166 9.52 -22.28 -4.46
CA TYR A 166 10.38 -22.33 -3.28
C TYR A 166 11.86 -22.59 -3.59
N ALA A 167 12.15 -23.16 -4.76
CA ALA A 167 13.54 -23.36 -5.20
C ALA A 167 14.14 -22.08 -5.80
N ARG A 168 13.35 -21.05 -6.09
CA ARG A 168 13.84 -19.74 -6.47
C ARG A 168 14.18 -18.95 -5.22
N SER A 169 15.30 -18.23 -5.27
CA SER A 169 15.53 -17.18 -4.28
C SER A 169 14.46 -16.12 -4.48
N THR A 170 13.56 -15.99 -3.50
CA THR A 170 12.66 -14.84 -3.43
C THR A 170 13.45 -13.69 -2.84
N PRO A 171 13.81 -12.67 -3.62
CA PRO A 171 14.61 -11.59 -3.09
C PRO A 171 13.81 -10.77 -2.10
N VAL A 172 14.43 -10.45 -0.98
CA VAL A 172 14.13 -9.22 -0.27
C VAL A 172 14.75 -8.10 -1.11
N SER A 173 13.93 -7.20 -1.58
CA SER A 173 14.40 -6.06 -2.39
C SER A 173 14.53 -4.82 -1.52
N LEU A 174 15.59 -4.07 -1.73
CA LEU A 174 15.76 -2.73 -1.22
C LEU A 174 15.58 -1.76 -2.38
N LEU A 175 14.66 -0.83 -2.24
CA LEU A 175 14.32 0.16 -3.25
C LEU A 175 14.70 1.55 -2.74
N GLN A 176 15.48 2.27 -3.52
CA GLN A 176 15.91 3.63 -3.20
C GLN A 176 15.19 4.64 -4.08
N VAL A 177 14.84 5.77 -3.49
CA VAL A 177 14.37 6.93 -4.24
C VAL A 177 15.56 7.61 -4.93
N LYS A 178 15.41 7.90 -6.21
CA LYS A 178 16.46 8.50 -7.07
C LYS A 178 16.08 9.88 -7.61
N GLY A 179 15.11 10.52 -7.01
CA GLY A 179 14.66 11.84 -7.41
C GLY A 179 13.18 12.02 -7.11
N ASP A 180 12.36 12.38 -8.10
CA ASP A 180 10.92 12.46 -7.91
C ASP A 180 10.30 11.06 -7.83
N PRO A 181 9.72 10.66 -6.68
CA PRO A 181 9.12 9.33 -6.52
C PRO A 181 7.96 9.04 -7.48
N LEU A 182 7.35 10.07 -8.06
CA LEU A 182 6.30 9.93 -9.07
C LEU A 182 6.85 9.73 -10.48
N ALA A 183 8.13 9.98 -10.72
CA ALA A 183 8.76 9.74 -12.02
C ALA A 183 8.90 8.23 -12.30
N SER A 184 8.96 7.86 -13.60
CA SER A 184 9.10 6.46 -14.01
C SER A 184 10.43 5.83 -13.61
N ASP A 185 11.45 6.63 -13.40
CA ASP A 185 12.82 6.30 -12.96
C ASP A 185 13.13 6.81 -11.54
N GLY A 186 12.12 7.26 -10.82
CA GLY A 186 12.24 7.81 -9.48
C GLY A 186 12.64 6.78 -8.41
N TRP A 187 12.59 5.48 -8.73
CA TRP A 187 12.97 4.38 -7.84
C TRP A 187 13.97 3.43 -8.52
N ALA A 188 14.87 2.84 -7.74
CA ALA A 188 15.84 1.85 -8.19
C ALA A 188 16.10 0.76 -7.15
#